data_73fb34ed48677e7a5b0178beb4665bd7
#
_entry.id   73fb34ed48677e7a5b0178beb4665bd7
#
_cell.length_a   1.000
_cell.length_b   1.000
_cell.length_c   1.000
_cell.angle_alpha   90.00
_cell.angle_beta   90.00
_cell.angle_gamma   90.00
#
_symmetry.space_group_name_H-M   'P 1'
#
loop_
_entity.id
_entity.type
_entity.pdbx_description
1 polymer ?
#
loop_
_entity_poly.entity_id
_entity_poly.type
_entity_poly.pdbx_seq_one_letter_code
_entity_poly.pdbx_strand_id
1 'polypeptide(L)'
;MNRLKIIYAVSAAAIMLILILGLVQTASKGREIYAREGCGKCHNFEGHGGAMAPDLTSVTQRRSTTWIMTQIKNPKSHNPDSRMPEFDHLSIIERYAISQYLKD
;
A
#
# COMPACT_ATOMS: atom_id res chain seq x y z
N MET A 1 23.22 -35.22 -0.77
CA MET A 1 22.87 -34.11 0.14
C MET A 1 22.46 -34.70 1.47
N ASN A 2 23.02 -34.25 2.59
CA ASN A 2 22.67 -34.83 3.88
C ASN A 2 21.28 -34.27 4.37
N ARG A 3 20.70 -34.97 5.35
CA ARG A 3 19.38 -34.65 5.87
C ARG A 3 19.28 -33.20 6.38
N LEU A 4 20.34 -32.71 7.00
CA LEU A 4 20.35 -31.35 7.57
C LEU A 4 20.25 -30.27 6.48
N LYS A 5 20.97 -30.42 5.38
CA LYS A 5 20.91 -29.50 4.23
C LYS A 5 19.52 -29.51 3.60
N ILE A 6 18.89 -30.67 3.51
CA ILE A 6 17.52 -30.78 2.98
C ILE A 6 16.54 -30.04 3.89
N ILE A 7 16.65 -30.20 5.21
CA ILE A 7 15.80 -29.53 6.20
C ILE A 7 15.94 -28.01 6.08
N TYR A 8 17.16 -27.48 5.99
CA TYR A 8 17.38 -26.04 5.83
C TYR A 8 16.82 -25.52 4.50
N ALA A 9 16.98 -26.23 3.42
CA ALA A 9 16.46 -25.82 2.12
C ALA A 9 14.93 -25.79 2.11
N VAL A 10 14.27 -26.79 2.69
CA VAL A 10 12.80 -26.84 2.79
C VAL A 10 12.28 -25.72 3.69
N SER A 11 12.96 -25.48 4.83
CA SER A 11 12.56 -24.40 5.75
C SER A 11 12.69 -23.03 5.11
N ALA A 12 13.79 -22.78 4.37
CA ALA A 12 13.99 -21.51 3.66
C ALA A 12 12.92 -21.30 2.58
N ALA A 13 12.59 -22.36 1.81
CA ALA A 13 11.54 -22.28 0.81
C ALA A 13 10.17 -22.00 1.42
N ALA A 14 9.86 -22.63 2.56
CA ALA A 14 8.60 -22.38 3.27
C ALA A 14 8.50 -20.94 3.78
N ILE A 15 9.57 -20.39 4.34
CA ILE A 15 9.63 -19.00 4.80
C ILE A 15 9.43 -18.04 3.62
N MET A 16 10.11 -18.27 2.51
CA MET A 16 9.95 -17.44 1.30
C MET A 16 8.51 -17.44 0.80
N LEU A 17 7.87 -18.60 0.77
CA LEU A 17 6.48 -18.72 0.34
C LEU A 17 5.55 -17.93 1.26
N ILE A 18 5.72 -18.05 2.57
CA ILE A 18 4.93 -17.31 3.56
C ILE A 18 5.09 -15.79 3.37
N LEU A 19 6.33 -15.31 3.15
CA LEU A 19 6.61 -13.89 2.92
C LEU A 19 5.94 -13.39 1.63
N ILE A 20 6.02 -14.17 0.55
CA ILE A 20 5.39 -13.81 -0.73
C ILE A 20 3.87 -13.75 -0.59
N LEU A 21 3.25 -14.75 0.04
CA LEU A 21 1.80 -14.75 0.28
C LEU A 21 1.37 -13.58 1.15
N GLY A 22 2.15 -13.25 2.19
CA GLY A 22 1.89 -12.10 3.04
C GLY A 22 1.90 -10.78 2.28
N LEU A 23 2.85 -10.57 1.36
CA LEU A 23 2.93 -9.37 0.52
C LEU A 23 1.73 -9.28 -0.43
N VAL A 24 1.35 -10.39 -1.06
CA VAL A 24 0.20 -10.43 -1.97
C VAL A 24 -1.09 -10.12 -1.21
N GLN A 25 -1.28 -10.69 -0.03
CA GLN A 25 -2.45 -10.44 0.81
C GLN A 25 -2.51 -8.98 1.26
N THR A 26 -1.39 -8.38 1.61
CA THR A 26 -1.31 -6.97 2.02
C THR A 26 -1.73 -6.03 0.90
N ALA A 27 -1.22 -6.25 -0.32
CA ALA A 27 -1.61 -5.45 -1.49
C ALA A 27 -3.09 -5.63 -1.82
N SER A 28 -3.62 -6.86 -1.76
CA SER A 28 -5.04 -7.15 -1.97
C SER A 28 -5.92 -6.46 -0.93
N LYS A 29 -5.52 -6.46 0.34
CA LYS A 29 -6.22 -5.73 1.40
C LYS A 29 -6.17 -4.22 1.16
N GLY A 30 -5.05 -3.69 0.72
CA GLY A 30 -4.92 -2.29 0.36
C GLY A 30 -5.85 -1.89 -0.76
N ARG A 31 -6.01 -2.72 -1.77
CA ARG A 31 -6.96 -2.51 -2.87
C ARG A 31 -8.40 -2.43 -2.34
N GLU A 32 -8.78 -3.34 -1.46
CA GLU A 32 -10.10 -3.36 -0.84
C GLU A 32 -10.37 -2.09 -0.05
N ILE A 33 -9.42 -1.64 0.77
CA ILE A 33 -9.54 -0.44 1.58
C ILE A 33 -9.60 0.81 0.68
N TYR A 34 -8.75 0.87 -0.33
CA TYR A 34 -8.73 1.95 -1.33
C TYR A 34 -10.11 2.13 -1.97
N ALA A 35 -10.74 1.03 -2.37
CA ALA A 35 -12.08 1.05 -2.96
C ALA A 35 -13.14 1.46 -1.92
N ARG A 36 -13.09 0.89 -0.73
CA ARG A 36 -14.05 1.18 0.35
C ARG A 36 -14.04 2.64 0.76
N GLU A 37 -12.85 3.22 0.88
CA GLU A 37 -12.68 4.61 1.32
C GLU A 37 -12.88 5.63 0.19
N GLY A 38 -13.08 5.18 -1.03
CA GLY A 38 -13.40 6.05 -2.16
C GLY A 38 -12.24 6.86 -2.69
N CYS A 39 -11.00 6.41 -2.50
CA CYS A 39 -9.81 7.11 -2.99
C CYS A 39 -9.87 7.36 -4.50
N GLY A 40 -10.37 6.40 -5.27
CA GLY A 40 -10.53 6.49 -6.72
C GLY A 40 -11.58 7.48 -7.20
N LYS A 41 -12.41 8.05 -6.31
CA LYS A 41 -13.36 9.08 -6.72
C LYS A 41 -12.66 10.37 -7.14
N CYS A 42 -11.52 10.66 -6.53
CA CYS A 42 -10.73 11.85 -6.82
C CYS A 42 -9.43 11.55 -7.55
N HIS A 43 -8.79 10.43 -7.22
CA HIS A 43 -7.49 10.04 -7.76
C HIS A 43 -7.63 9.09 -8.93
N ASN A 44 -6.83 9.33 -9.98
CA ASN A 44 -6.58 8.32 -11.01
C ASN A 44 -5.46 7.40 -10.55
N PHE A 45 -5.62 6.11 -10.77
CA PHE A 45 -4.56 5.12 -10.56
C PHE A 45 -4.58 4.11 -11.71
N GLU A 46 -3.48 4.05 -12.45
CA GLU A 46 -3.31 3.14 -13.59
C GLU A 46 -4.44 3.26 -14.63
N GLY A 47 -4.84 4.47 -14.94
CA GLY A 47 -5.87 4.75 -15.93
C GLY A 47 -7.31 4.68 -15.42
N HIS A 48 -7.51 4.43 -14.13
CA HIS A 48 -8.83 4.29 -13.53
C HIS A 48 -9.01 5.32 -12.40
N GLY A 49 -10.14 6.02 -12.39
CA GLY A 49 -10.52 6.91 -11.32
C GLY A 49 -10.72 8.35 -11.77
N GLY A 50 -10.84 9.24 -10.78
CA GLY A 50 -11.11 10.65 -10.98
C GLY A 50 -9.89 11.47 -11.41
N ALA A 51 -10.15 12.74 -11.73
CA ALA A 51 -9.11 13.69 -12.15
C ALA A 51 -9.04 14.94 -11.25
N MET A 52 -9.73 14.92 -10.12
CA MET A 52 -9.79 16.07 -9.19
C MET A 52 -8.56 16.17 -8.29
N ALA A 53 -7.80 15.09 -8.16
CA ALA A 53 -6.63 15.00 -7.30
C ALA A 53 -5.45 14.47 -8.12
N PRO A 54 -4.21 14.54 -7.58
CA PRO A 54 -3.04 14.04 -8.32
C PRO A 54 -3.17 12.58 -8.72
N ASP A 55 -2.63 12.25 -9.91
CA ASP A 55 -2.53 10.87 -10.37
C ASP A 55 -1.57 10.09 -9.46
N LEU A 56 -2.03 8.95 -8.99
CA LEU A 56 -1.26 8.09 -8.07
C LEU A 56 -0.42 7.04 -8.80
N THR A 57 -0.54 6.95 -10.13
CA THR A 57 0.30 6.04 -10.91
C THR A 57 1.77 6.37 -10.66
N SER A 58 2.56 5.37 -10.31
CA SER A 58 3.98 5.50 -9.97
C SER A 58 4.27 6.43 -8.78
N VAL A 59 3.30 6.69 -7.91
CA VAL A 59 3.49 7.55 -6.73
C VAL A 59 4.58 7.02 -5.79
N THR A 60 4.74 5.69 -5.71
CA THR A 60 5.75 5.07 -4.84
C THR A 60 7.17 5.27 -5.34
N GLN A 61 7.35 5.70 -6.58
CA GLN A 61 8.66 6.11 -7.12
C GLN A 61 9.00 7.56 -6.74
N ARG A 62 8.00 8.37 -6.41
CA ARG A 62 8.16 9.79 -6.06
C ARG A 62 8.08 10.06 -4.56
N ARG A 63 7.42 9.20 -3.81
CA ARG A 63 7.17 9.36 -2.37
C ARG A 63 7.44 8.06 -1.63
N SER A 64 7.99 8.18 -0.43
CA SER A 64 8.21 7.03 0.44
C SER A 64 6.90 6.48 1.00
N THR A 65 6.93 5.23 1.44
CA THR A 65 5.83 4.60 2.15
C THR A 65 5.36 5.44 3.34
N THR A 66 6.29 5.92 4.16
CA THR A 66 5.99 6.75 5.33
C THR A 66 5.30 8.06 4.92
N TRP A 67 5.78 8.70 3.87
CA TRP A 67 5.16 9.93 3.36
C TRP A 67 3.72 9.67 2.92
N ILE A 68 3.48 8.59 2.18
CA ILE A 68 2.14 8.21 1.70
C ILE A 68 1.21 7.93 2.88
N MET A 69 1.67 7.20 3.88
CA MET A 69 0.87 6.88 5.07
C MET A 69 0.50 8.14 5.87
N THR A 70 1.42 9.09 5.98
CA THR A 70 1.16 10.38 6.63
C THR A 70 0.18 11.22 5.81
N GLN A 71 0.32 11.23 4.48
CA GLN A 71 -0.60 11.93 3.58
C GLN A 71 -2.03 11.43 3.73
N ILE A 72 -2.22 10.13 3.86
CA ILE A 72 -3.55 9.52 4.05
C ILE A 72 -4.12 9.91 5.41
N LYS A 73 -3.32 9.86 6.45
CA LYS A 73 -3.77 10.17 7.81
C LYS A 73 -4.07 11.65 8.00
N ASN A 74 -3.17 12.50 7.57
CA ASN A 74 -3.24 13.94 7.79
C ASN A 74 -2.64 14.71 6.60
N PRO A 75 -3.43 14.91 5.54
CA PRO A 75 -2.96 15.60 4.33
C PRO A 75 -2.46 17.01 4.61
N LYS A 76 -3.04 17.70 5.59
CA LYS A 76 -2.68 19.08 5.93
C LYS A 76 -1.31 19.21 6.59
N SER A 77 -0.73 18.09 7.07
CA SER A 77 0.64 18.11 7.57
C SER A 77 1.66 18.38 6.45
N HIS A 78 1.33 17.98 5.21
CA HIS A 78 2.17 18.26 4.04
C HIS A 78 1.78 19.55 3.31
N ASN A 79 0.48 19.86 3.28
CA ASN A 79 -0.04 21.07 2.66
C ASN A 79 -1.27 21.55 3.45
N PRO A 80 -1.16 22.70 4.16
CA PRO A 80 -2.27 23.23 4.97
C PRO A 80 -3.53 23.51 4.17
N ASP A 81 -3.41 23.75 2.87
CA ASP A 81 -4.53 24.04 1.97
C ASP A 81 -5.10 22.80 1.29
N SER A 82 -4.64 21.61 1.68
CA SER A 82 -5.10 20.35 1.09
C SER A 82 -6.61 20.19 1.27
N ARG A 83 -7.27 19.78 0.19
CA ARG A 83 -8.70 19.43 0.18
C ARG A 83 -8.94 17.93 0.35
N MET A 84 -7.88 17.14 0.39
CA MET A 84 -8.00 15.72 0.65
C MET A 84 -8.56 15.49 2.05
N PRO A 85 -9.59 14.64 2.22
CA PRO A 85 -10.09 14.30 3.55
C PRO A 85 -9.03 13.62 4.41
N GLU A 86 -9.15 13.78 5.72
CA GLU A 86 -8.32 13.06 6.67
C GLU A 86 -8.87 11.64 6.85
N PHE A 87 -7.98 10.65 6.76
CA PHE A 87 -8.32 9.24 6.98
C PHE A 87 -7.65 8.75 8.27
N ASP A 88 -7.81 9.53 9.33
CA ASP A 88 -7.23 9.23 10.65
C ASP A 88 -7.90 8.05 11.36
N HIS A 89 -9.10 7.64 10.90
CA HIS A 89 -9.77 6.44 11.37
C HIS A 89 -9.10 5.15 10.88
N LEU A 90 -8.28 5.22 9.83
CA LEU A 90 -7.55 4.06 9.34
C LEU A 90 -6.35 3.75 10.24
N SER A 91 -6.16 2.48 10.56
CA SER A 91 -5.01 2.03 11.33
C SER A 91 -3.71 2.17 10.53
N ILE A 92 -2.58 2.07 11.24
CA ILE A 92 -1.25 2.02 10.61
C ILE A 92 -1.19 0.90 9.57
N ILE A 93 -1.70 -0.29 9.93
CA ILE A 93 -1.70 -1.46 9.04
C ILE A 93 -2.53 -1.21 7.79
N GLU A 94 -3.70 -0.59 7.94
CA GLU A 94 -4.57 -0.25 6.81
C GLU A 94 -3.93 0.77 5.88
N ARG A 95 -3.32 1.82 6.42
CA ARG A 95 -2.61 2.81 5.62
C ARG A 95 -1.38 2.23 4.92
N TYR A 96 -0.65 1.35 5.61
CA TYR A 96 0.45 0.61 5.02
C TYR A 96 -0.03 -0.27 3.86
N ALA A 97 -1.14 -0.97 4.04
CA ALA A 97 -1.72 -1.83 3.00
C ALA A 97 -2.06 -1.01 1.74
N ILE A 98 -2.65 0.17 1.89
CA ILE A 98 -2.91 1.06 0.75
C ILE A 98 -1.60 1.41 0.04
N SER A 99 -0.55 1.78 0.78
CA SER A 99 0.74 2.11 0.18
C SER A 99 1.34 0.94 -0.60
N GLN A 100 1.14 -0.29 -0.15
CA GLN A 100 1.59 -1.49 -0.86
C GLN A 100 0.78 -1.74 -2.13
N TYR A 101 -0.52 -1.50 -2.09
CA TYR A 101 -1.37 -1.57 -3.28
C TYR A 101 -0.93 -0.58 -4.36
N LEU A 102 -0.50 0.61 -3.97
CA LEU A 102 -0.07 1.65 -4.92
C LEU A 102 1.31 1.40 -5.54
N LYS A 103 2.02 0.37 -5.10
CA LYS A 103 3.26 -0.05 -5.77
C LYS A 103 2.97 -0.66 -7.13
N ASP A 104 3.76 -0.27 -8.07
CA ASP A 104 3.73 -0.80 -9.44
C ASP A 104 4.93 -1.69 -9.77
#